data_3ebf508d53dad805d13c01ea014bd6c8
#
_entry.id   3ebf508d53dad805d13c01ea014bd6c8
#
_cell.length_a   1.000
_cell.length_b   1.000
_cell.length_c   1.000
_cell.angle_alpha   90.00
_cell.angle_beta   90.00
_cell.angle_gamma   90.00
#
_symmetry.space_group_name_H-M   'P 1'
#
loop_
_entity.id
_entity.type
_entity.pdbx_description
1 polymer ?
#
loop_
_entity_poly.entity_id
_entity_poly.type
_entity_poly.pdbx_seq_one_letter_code
_entity_poly.pdbx_strand_id
1 'polypeptide(L)'
;PGYSVKYNSLIEIRNARIIDADHDGIIRAGEECKLTFEVMNRSSMTLYDVQPTVIDASGNKHIHISPNLHVESIAPNSGIRYTASILADKKLKDGTAIIRVAVTQGNKEITSQVKEFSVQTRRR
;
A
#
# COMPACT_ATOMS: atom_id res chain seq x y z
N PRO A 1 -26.30 18.44 1.92
CA PRO A 1 -25.14 19.27 2.06
C PRO A 1 -23.86 18.56 2.37
N GLY A 2 -23.22 17.92 1.48
CA GLY A 2 -21.85 17.50 1.56
C GLY A 2 -21.45 16.49 2.62
N TYR A 3 -22.37 15.84 3.26
CA TYR A 3 -22.04 14.89 4.31
C TYR A 3 -21.43 13.61 3.78
N SER A 4 -21.70 13.29 2.54
CA SER A 4 -21.18 12.07 1.92
C SER A 4 -19.65 12.04 1.90
N VAL A 5 -19.02 13.21 1.92
CA VAL A 5 -17.55 13.30 1.90
C VAL A 5 -16.93 12.64 3.12
N LYS A 6 -17.66 12.65 4.23
CA LYS A 6 -17.15 12.10 5.48
C LYS A 6 -16.94 10.60 5.44
N TYR A 7 -17.62 9.95 4.52
CA TYR A 7 -17.56 8.50 4.45
C TYR A 7 -16.13 7.98 4.25
N ASN A 8 -15.41 8.58 3.31
CA ASN A 8 -14.05 8.12 3.02
C ASN A 8 -13.07 8.36 4.18
N SER A 9 -13.35 9.36 5.02
CA SER A 9 -12.46 9.64 6.13
C SER A 9 -12.50 8.58 7.22
N LEU A 10 -13.43 7.64 7.12
CA LEU A 10 -13.56 6.55 8.09
C LEU A 10 -12.65 5.37 7.78
N ILE A 11 -11.98 5.39 6.64
CA ILE A 11 -11.04 4.35 6.26
C ILE A 11 -9.65 4.91 6.44
N GLU A 12 -8.85 4.24 7.26
CA GLU A 12 -7.53 4.74 7.64
C GLU A 12 -6.45 3.72 7.29
N ILE A 13 -5.36 4.19 6.73
CA ILE A 13 -4.17 3.38 6.48
C ILE A 13 -3.16 3.74 7.56
N ARG A 14 -2.68 2.75 8.31
CA ARG A 14 -1.77 2.97 9.44
C ARG A 14 -0.58 2.05 9.37
N ASN A 15 0.50 2.46 10.03
CA ASN A 15 1.68 1.64 10.28
C ASN A 15 2.28 1.07 9.00
N ALA A 16 2.30 1.87 7.94
CA ALA A 16 2.89 1.45 6.68
C ALA A 16 4.41 1.48 6.80
N ARG A 17 5.06 0.38 6.42
CA ARG A 17 6.52 0.30 6.48
C ARG A 17 7.05 -0.76 5.52
N ILE A 18 8.30 -0.58 5.14
CA ILE A 18 9.05 -1.53 4.31
C ILE A 18 9.83 -2.46 5.24
N ILE A 19 9.72 -3.76 4.99
CA ILE A 19 10.48 -4.77 5.73
C ILE A 19 11.43 -5.43 4.74
N ASP A 20 12.71 -5.32 4.99
CA ASP A 20 13.74 -5.90 4.14
C ASP A 20 14.79 -6.61 5.00
N ALA A 21 15.68 -7.36 4.34
CA ALA A 21 16.67 -8.18 5.06
C ALA A 21 17.64 -7.34 5.89
N ASP A 22 17.96 -6.15 5.42
CA ASP A 22 18.92 -5.28 6.08
C ASP A 22 18.27 -4.29 7.06
N HIS A 23 16.94 -4.27 7.10
CA HIS A 23 16.17 -3.39 8.00
C HIS A 23 16.46 -1.91 7.79
N ASP A 24 16.75 -1.49 6.57
CA ASP A 24 17.07 -0.09 6.26
C ASP A 24 16.07 0.59 5.34
N GLY A 25 15.06 -0.15 4.88
CA GLY A 25 14.01 0.41 4.04
C GLY A 25 14.46 0.74 2.62
N ILE A 26 15.56 0.16 2.17
CA ILE A 26 16.10 0.38 0.82
C ILE A 26 15.73 -0.81 -0.07
N ILE A 27 15.27 -0.51 -1.28
CA ILE A 27 14.98 -1.54 -2.26
C ILE A 27 16.26 -1.80 -3.06
N ARG A 28 16.75 -3.04 -3.03
CA ARG A 28 17.99 -3.41 -3.71
C ARG A 28 17.74 -4.33 -4.89
N ALA A 29 18.54 -4.14 -5.93
CA ALA A 29 18.44 -4.93 -7.15
C ALA A 29 18.57 -6.42 -6.85
N GLY A 30 17.67 -7.21 -7.45
CA GLY A 30 17.69 -8.65 -7.30
C GLY A 30 17.14 -9.17 -5.98
N GLU A 31 16.60 -8.28 -5.14
CA GLU A 31 16.08 -8.68 -3.83
C GLU A 31 14.60 -8.40 -3.73
N GLU A 32 13.97 -9.13 -2.81
CA GLU A 32 12.57 -8.92 -2.48
C GLU A 32 12.46 -8.29 -1.11
N CYS A 33 11.56 -7.33 -0.99
CA CYS A 33 11.18 -6.81 0.32
C CYS A 33 9.67 -6.79 0.40
N LYS A 34 9.14 -6.45 1.57
CA LYS A 34 7.70 -6.43 1.81
C LYS A 34 7.28 -5.06 2.28
N LEU A 35 6.11 -4.65 1.84
CA LEU A 35 5.43 -3.48 2.39
C LEU A 35 4.25 -3.98 3.18
N THR A 36 4.17 -3.61 4.46
CA THR A 36 3.04 -3.97 5.30
C THR A 36 2.37 -2.72 5.84
N PHE A 37 1.06 -2.77 5.97
CA PHE A 37 0.28 -1.69 6.55
C PHE A 37 -1.03 -2.25 7.08
N GLU A 38 -1.75 -1.42 7.84
CA GLU A 38 -3.05 -1.79 8.38
C GLU A 38 -4.12 -0.94 7.71
N VAL A 39 -5.23 -1.57 7.38
CA VAL A 39 -6.43 -0.89 6.88
C VAL A 39 -7.46 -0.95 7.99
N MET A 40 -7.85 0.20 8.52
CA MET A 40 -8.80 0.29 9.63
C MET A 40 -10.13 0.82 9.14
N ASN A 41 -11.18 0.09 9.50
CA ASN A 41 -12.54 0.54 9.27
C ASN A 41 -13.05 1.20 10.54
N ARG A 42 -13.11 2.53 10.52
CA ARG A 42 -13.53 3.29 11.70
C ARG A 42 -15.01 3.65 11.64
N SER A 43 -15.74 3.07 10.71
CA SER A 43 -17.17 3.29 10.59
C SER A 43 -17.96 2.33 11.46
N SER A 44 -19.24 2.57 11.57
CA SER A 44 -20.16 1.69 12.29
C SER A 44 -20.73 0.58 11.40
N MET A 45 -20.28 0.51 10.15
CA MET A 45 -20.79 -0.48 9.20
C MET A 45 -19.65 -1.36 8.71
N THR A 46 -19.97 -2.62 8.38
CA THR A 46 -19.02 -3.51 7.75
C THR A 46 -18.73 -3.03 6.33
N LEU A 47 -17.45 -3.01 5.96
CA LEU A 47 -17.03 -2.74 4.59
C LEU A 47 -16.86 -4.05 3.84
N TYR A 48 -17.41 -4.11 2.64
CA TYR A 48 -17.32 -5.29 1.78
C TYR A 48 -16.55 -4.98 0.51
N ASP A 49 -15.92 -6.00 -0.03
CA ASP A 49 -15.25 -5.94 -1.35
C ASP A 49 -14.23 -4.82 -1.45
N VAL A 50 -13.43 -4.67 -0.42
CA VAL A 50 -12.38 -3.67 -0.42
C VAL A 50 -11.08 -4.28 -0.96
N GLN A 51 -10.32 -3.46 -1.66
CA GLN A 51 -9.07 -3.88 -2.23
C GLN A 51 -7.99 -2.86 -1.91
N PRO A 52 -7.06 -3.20 -1.00
CA PRO A 52 -5.89 -2.37 -0.81
C PRO A 52 -5.04 -2.39 -2.08
N THR A 53 -4.51 -1.25 -2.47
CA THR A 53 -3.70 -1.14 -3.68
C THR A 53 -2.33 -0.63 -3.33
N VAL A 54 -1.31 -1.27 -3.89
CA VAL A 54 0.08 -0.87 -3.73
C VAL A 54 0.67 -0.79 -5.12
N ILE A 55 1.11 0.39 -5.51
CA ILE A 55 1.69 0.59 -6.83
C ILE A 55 2.98 1.37 -6.74
N ASP A 56 3.81 1.23 -7.77
CA ASP A 56 4.97 2.08 -7.96
C ASP A 56 4.52 3.27 -8.80
N ALA A 57 4.39 4.42 -8.15
CA ALA A 57 3.92 5.63 -8.80
C ALA A 57 5.04 6.34 -9.57
N SER A 58 6.29 5.91 -9.39
CA SER A 58 7.42 6.48 -10.13
C SER A 58 7.60 5.89 -11.53
N GLY A 59 6.87 4.81 -11.83
CA GLY A 59 6.97 4.19 -13.15
C GLY A 59 8.26 3.43 -13.38
N ASN A 60 8.83 2.88 -12.32
CA ASN A 60 10.10 2.14 -12.41
C ASN A 60 9.85 0.73 -12.93
N LYS A 61 10.33 0.43 -14.15
CA LYS A 61 10.09 -0.89 -14.76
C LYS A 61 10.84 -2.02 -14.07
N HIS A 62 11.75 -1.71 -13.19
CA HIS A 62 12.57 -2.72 -12.50
C HIS A 62 12.02 -3.06 -11.12
N ILE A 63 10.88 -2.49 -10.76
CA ILE A 63 10.20 -2.79 -9.52
C ILE A 63 8.88 -3.46 -9.85
N HIS A 64 8.65 -4.64 -9.27
CA HIS A 64 7.48 -5.45 -9.52
C HIS A 64 6.77 -5.71 -8.21
N ILE A 65 5.55 -5.21 -8.09
CA ILE A 65 4.77 -5.36 -6.87
C ILE A 65 3.75 -6.46 -7.09
N SER A 66 3.56 -7.30 -6.07
CA SER A 66 2.60 -8.40 -6.15
C SER A 66 1.21 -7.87 -6.46
N PRO A 67 0.35 -8.68 -7.12
CA PRO A 67 -1.01 -8.27 -7.43
C PRO A 67 -1.77 -7.88 -6.17
N ASN A 68 -2.65 -6.90 -6.28
CA ASN A 68 -3.48 -6.48 -5.18
C ASN A 68 -4.50 -7.57 -4.85
N LEU A 69 -4.64 -7.87 -3.56
CA LEU A 69 -5.53 -8.92 -3.11
C LEU A 69 -6.81 -8.32 -2.55
N HIS A 70 -7.90 -8.96 -2.90
CA HIS A 70 -9.23 -8.56 -2.48
C HIS A 70 -9.45 -8.92 -1.01
N VAL A 71 -10.07 -8.03 -0.25
CA VAL A 71 -10.47 -8.28 1.12
C VAL A 71 -11.99 -8.36 1.15
N GLU A 72 -12.50 -9.50 1.58
CA GLU A 72 -13.94 -9.77 1.52
C GLU A 72 -14.72 -8.82 2.41
N SER A 73 -14.26 -8.60 3.63
CA SER A 73 -14.95 -7.69 4.53
C SER A 73 -14.03 -7.21 5.64
N ILE A 74 -14.34 -6.03 6.18
CA ILE A 74 -13.70 -5.50 7.38
C ILE A 74 -14.81 -5.04 8.30
N ALA A 75 -14.89 -5.65 9.48
CA ALA A 75 -15.93 -5.35 10.45
C ALA A 75 -15.81 -3.92 10.99
N PRO A 76 -16.89 -3.37 11.57
CA PRO A 76 -16.84 -2.03 12.16
C PRO A 76 -15.77 -1.93 13.23
N ASN A 77 -15.07 -0.83 13.25
CA ASN A 77 -14.01 -0.54 14.25
C ASN A 77 -12.93 -1.60 14.30
N SER A 78 -12.72 -2.31 13.21
CA SER A 78 -11.72 -3.37 13.09
C SER A 78 -10.79 -3.04 11.93
N GLY A 79 -9.68 -3.77 11.87
CA GLY A 79 -8.73 -3.60 10.81
C GLY A 79 -8.13 -4.91 10.37
N ILE A 80 -7.44 -4.85 9.24
CA ILE A 80 -6.69 -5.99 8.73
C ILE A 80 -5.27 -5.53 8.44
N ARG A 81 -4.33 -6.46 8.53
CA ARG A 81 -2.97 -6.22 8.09
C ARG A 81 -2.82 -6.73 6.67
N TYR A 82 -2.26 -5.89 5.82
CA TYR A 82 -2.03 -6.21 4.44
C TYR A 82 -0.53 -6.19 4.15
N THR A 83 -0.06 -7.18 3.42
CA THR A 83 1.35 -7.26 3.05
C THR A 83 1.45 -7.44 1.54
N ALA A 84 2.26 -6.60 0.91
CA ALA A 84 2.58 -6.70 -0.51
C ALA A 84 4.05 -7.04 -0.66
N SER A 85 4.38 -7.84 -1.67
CA SER A 85 5.78 -8.14 -2.01
C SER A 85 6.26 -7.14 -3.04
N ILE A 86 7.46 -6.64 -2.85
CA ILE A 86 8.13 -5.74 -3.78
C ILE A 86 9.40 -6.44 -4.24
N LEU A 87 9.44 -6.81 -5.52
CA LEU A 87 10.58 -7.49 -6.10
C LEU A 87 11.30 -6.55 -7.04
N ALA A 88 12.58 -6.34 -6.80
CA ALA A 88 13.43 -5.55 -7.69
C ALA A 88 14.24 -6.51 -8.56
N ASP A 89 14.22 -6.28 -9.86
CA ASP A 89 15.06 -7.10 -10.74
C ASP A 89 16.51 -6.63 -10.69
N LYS A 90 17.38 -7.36 -11.36
CA LYS A 90 18.83 -7.11 -11.28
C LYS A 90 19.26 -5.84 -12.01
N LYS A 91 18.38 -5.26 -12.79
CA LYS A 91 18.68 -4.04 -13.56
C LYS A 91 18.32 -2.76 -12.84
N LEU A 92 17.78 -2.88 -11.62
CA LEU A 92 17.44 -1.70 -10.82
C LEU A 92 18.67 -0.85 -10.59
N LYS A 93 18.52 0.45 -10.72
CA LYS A 93 19.60 1.41 -10.54
C LYS A 93 19.42 2.19 -9.26
N ASP A 94 20.49 2.86 -8.84
CA ASP A 94 20.40 3.79 -7.72
C ASP A 94 19.43 4.92 -8.05
N GLY A 95 18.60 5.25 -7.09
CA GLY A 95 17.64 6.32 -7.27
C GLY A 95 16.60 6.34 -6.17
N THR A 96 15.42 6.82 -6.53
CA THR A 96 14.29 6.92 -5.62
C THR A 96 13.05 6.39 -6.33
N ALA A 97 12.31 5.53 -5.63
CA ALA A 97 11.01 5.07 -6.10
C ALA A 97 9.93 5.70 -5.23
N ILE A 98 8.72 5.81 -5.77
CA ILE A 98 7.57 6.31 -5.03
C ILE A 98 6.55 5.19 -4.98
N ILE A 99 6.24 4.74 -3.77
CA ILE A 99 5.27 3.67 -3.55
C ILE A 99 3.99 4.31 -3.03
N ARG A 100 2.89 4.05 -3.71
CA ARG A 100 1.59 4.63 -3.37
C ARG A 100 0.68 3.54 -2.83
N VAL A 101 0.06 3.80 -1.69
CA VAL A 101 -0.86 2.88 -1.02
C VAL A 101 -2.21 3.56 -0.90
N ALA A 102 -3.26 2.86 -1.31
CA ALA A 102 -4.63 3.34 -1.20
C ALA A 102 -5.55 2.16 -0.97
N VAL A 103 -6.82 2.43 -0.74
CA VAL A 103 -7.84 1.39 -0.65
C VAL A 103 -8.95 1.75 -1.64
N THR A 104 -9.36 0.76 -2.43
CA THR A 104 -10.44 0.96 -3.39
C THR A 104 -11.61 0.05 -3.05
N GLN A 105 -12.77 0.43 -3.50
CA GLN A 105 -13.98 -0.39 -3.44
C GLN A 105 -14.65 -0.27 -4.80
N GLY A 106 -14.77 -1.38 -5.49
CA GLY A 106 -15.08 -1.32 -6.91
C GLY A 106 -13.93 -0.61 -7.62
N ASN A 107 -14.20 0.45 -8.35
CA ASN A 107 -13.18 1.23 -9.04
C ASN A 107 -12.93 2.59 -8.39
N LYS A 108 -13.37 2.76 -7.15
CA LYS A 108 -13.24 4.04 -6.47
C LYS A 108 -12.33 3.93 -5.27
N GLU A 109 -11.50 4.93 -5.07
CA GLU A 109 -10.72 5.04 -3.84
C GLU A 109 -11.65 5.50 -2.72
N ILE A 110 -11.57 4.79 -1.61
CA ILE A 110 -12.40 5.06 -0.44
C ILE A 110 -11.60 5.52 0.77
N THR A 111 -10.28 5.64 0.63
CA THR A 111 -9.46 6.21 1.71
C THR A 111 -9.40 7.71 1.56
N SER A 112 -9.53 8.41 2.69
CA SER A 112 -9.33 9.84 2.72
C SER A 112 -7.85 10.18 2.60
N GLN A 113 -6.99 9.22 2.92
CA GLN A 113 -5.56 9.42 2.94
C GLN A 113 -4.88 8.40 2.06
N VAL A 114 -4.35 8.88 0.96
CA VAL A 114 -3.44 8.09 0.14
C VAL A 114 -2.05 8.29 0.73
N LYS A 115 -1.34 7.19 0.94
CA LYS A 115 0.02 7.27 1.47
C LYS A 115 1.00 7.08 0.35
N GLU A 116 1.97 7.98 0.27
CA GLU A 116 3.06 7.87 -0.68
C GLU A 116 4.37 7.91 0.07
N PHE A 117 5.29 7.04 -0.31
CA PHE A 117 6.59 6.92 0.33
C PHE A 117 7.66 7.05 -0.72
N SER A 118 8.65 7.91 -0.44
CA SER A 118 9.87 7.92 -1.23
C SER A 118 10.81 6.87 -0.64
N VAL A 119 11.19 5.92 -1.45
CA VAL A 119 12.04 4.81 -1.02
C VAL A 119 13.30 4.83 -1.87
N GLN A 120 14.45 4.76 -1.23
CA GLN A 120 15.69 4.71 -1.97
C GLN A 120 15.87 3.36 -2.65
N THR A 121 16.39 3.40 -3.87
CA THR A 121 16.73 2.18 -4.60
C THR A 121 18.24 2.13 -4.76
N ARG A 122 18.78 0.93 -4.74
CA ARG A 122 20.23 0.71 -4.88
C ARG A 122 20.48 -0.49 -5.74
N ARG A 123 21.50 -0.37 -6.55
CA ARG A 123 21.95 -1.48 -7.38
C ARG A 123 22.55 -2.59 -6.52
N ARG A 124 23.04 -2.22 -5.33
CA ARG A 124 23.60 -3.18 -4.39
C ARG A 124 23.06 -2.97 -3.01
#